data_45e785400f4dbc06f703a4dc03f1d451
#
_entry.id   45e785400f4dbc06f703a4dc03f1d451
#
_cell.length_a   1.000
_cell.length_b   1.000
_cell.length_c   1.000
_cell.angle_alpha   90.00
_cell.angle_beta   90.00
_cell.angle_gamma   90.00
#
_symmetry.space_group_name_H-M   'P 1'
#
loop_
_entity.id
_entity.type
_entity.pdbx_description
1 polymer ?
#
loop_
_entity_poly.entity_id
_entity_poly.type
_entity_poly.pdbx_seq_one_letter_code
_entity_poly.pdbx_strand_id
1 'polypeptide(L)'
;LNADEVAGKFTEMLASPGIMTFWMVFVVVLSILVCAKGLQNGLERVTKGMMIALLLIMVILAVNSLFMDGAKEGLSFFLVPDFGRMKEVGIVNTLVGAMNQAFFSLSIGIGSMAIFASYINKDQSLVKESASVIALDTVVAVLAGLIIFPACFTYDVKPTAGPSLIFEALPTIFHEMAFGRVWGSFFFLFMTFATFSTV
;
A
#
# COMPACT_ATOMS: atom_id res chain seq x y z
N LEU A 1 -7.74 -20.31 -7.14
CA LEU A 1 -8.72 -19.30 -7.56
C LEU A 1 -8.14 -18.61 -8.78
N ASN A 2 -8.85 -18.60 -9.90
CA ASN A 2 -8.44 -17.85 -11.08
C ASN A 2 -8.58 -16.34 -10.82
N ALA A 3 -7.86 -15.49 -11.56
CA ALA A 3 -7.89 -14.04 -11.40
C ALA A 3 -9.34 -13.48 -11.47
N ASP A 4 -10.16 -14.03 -12.37
CA ASP A 4 -11.57 -13.66 -12.52
C ASP A 4 -12.43 -14.01 -11.28
N GLU A 5 -12.15 -15.13 -10.63
CA GLU A 5 -12.85 -15.52 -9.38
C GLU A 5 -12.48 -14.62 -8.21
N VAL A 6 -11.23 -14.16 -8.15
CA VAL A 6 -10.75 -13.21 -7.12
C VAL A 6 -11.39 -11.84 -7.33
N ALA A 7 -11.41 -11.35 -8.57
CA ALA A 7 -12.07 -10.10 -8.94
C ALA A 7 -13.59 -10.16 -8.65
N GLY A 8 -14.22 -11.29 -8.97
CA GLY A 8 -15.64 -11.52 -8.67
C GLY A 8 -15.94 -11.43 -7.17
N LYS A 9 -15.13 -12.07 -6.32
CA LYS A 9 -15.31 -12.02 -4.85
C LYS A 9 -15.06 -10.61 -4.28
N PHE A 10 -14.10 -9.89 -4.81
CA PHE A 10 -13.85 -8.51 -4.40
C PHE A 10 -15.03 -7.60 -4.74
N THR A 11 -15.56 -7.71 -5.94
CA THR A 11 -16.76 -6.96 -6.38
C THR A 11 -18.00 -7.32 -5.56
N GLU A 12 -18.22 -8.61 -5.27
CA GLU A 12 -19.32 -9.06 -4.43
C GLU A 12 -19.22 -8.52 -2.99
N MET A 13 -18.03 -8.50 -2.43
CA MET A 13 -17.78 -7.88 -1.11
C MET A 13 -18.12 -6.39 -1.12
N LEU A 14 -17.68 -5.64 -2.15
CA LEU A 14 -17.98 -4.21 -2.29
C LEU A 14 -19.48 -3.95 -2.51
N ALA A 15 -20.19 -4.86 -3.17
CA ALA A 15 -21.63 -4.78 -3.40
C ALA A 15 -22.46 -5.13 -2.15
N SER A 16 -21.84 -5.60 -1.06
CA SER A 16 -22.50 -6.04 0.17
C SER A 16 -22.39 -4.99 1.29
N PRO A 17 -23.28 -3.98 1.36
CA PRO A 17 -23.16 -2.88 2.32
C PRO A 17 -23.22 -3.35 3.78
N GLY A 18 -23.94 -4.44 4.08
CA GLY A 18 -24.03 -5.01 5.42
C GLY A 18 -22.70 -5.56 5.92
N ILE A 19 -21.98 -6.31 5.07
CA ILE A 19 -20.65 -6.87 5.40
C ILE A 19 -19.62 -5.74 5.55
N MET A 20 -19.64 -4.77 4.65
CA MET A 20 -18.74 -3.61 4.72
C MET A 20 -18.97 -2.80 5.99
N THR A 21 -20.22 -2.51 6.35
CA THR A 21 -20.58 -1.80 7.59
C THR A 21 -20.15 -2.58 8.82
N PHE A 22 -20.38 -3.90 8.85
CA PHE A 22 -19.96 -4.75 9.95
C PHE A 22 -18.45 -4.67 10.21
N TRP A 23 -17.64 -4.85 9.17
CA TRP A 23 -16.18 -4.78 9.30
C TRP A 23 -15.69 -3.39 9.69
N MET A 24 -16.29 -2.33 9.14
CA MET A 24 -15.98 -0.95 9.51
C MET A 24 -16.22 -0.70 11.00
N VAL A 25 -17.42 -1.04 11.50
CA VAL A 25 -17.76 -0.88 12.91
C VAL A 25 -16.85 -1.74 13.79
N PHE A 26 -16.57 -2.98 13.39
CA PHE A 26 -15.68 -3.88 14.12
C PHE A 26 -14.28 -3.28 14.29
N VAL A 27 -13.68 -2.77 13.21
CA VAL A 27 -12.34 -2.15 13.24
C VAL A 27 -12.33 -0.90 14.14
N VAL A 28 -13.33 -0.03 14.01
CA VAL A 28 -13.43 1.20 14.81
C VAL A 28 -13.57 0.87 16.31
N VAL A 29 -14.46 -0.06 16.67
CA VAL A 29 -14.64 -0.49 18.05
C VAL A 29 -13.37 -1.11 18.62
N LEU A 30 -12.68 -1.95 17.83
CA LEU A 30 -11.42 -2.56 18.23
C LEU A 30 -10.33 -1.51 18.45
N SER A 31 -10.23 -0.51 17.59
CA SER A 31 -9.29 0.61 17.72
C SER A 31 -9.53 1.41 18.99
N ILE A 32 -10.80 1.75 19.28
CA ILE A 32 -11.19 2.45 20.51
C ILE A 32 -10.82 1.63 21.75
N LEU A 33 -11.06 0.32 21.75
CA LEU A 33 -10.73 -0.56 22.87
C LEU A 33 -9.22 -0.64 23.12
N VAL A 34 -8.41 -0.68 22.05
CA VAL A 34 -6.94 -0.69 22.15
C VAL A 34 -6.44 0.62 22.72
N CYS A 35 -6.92 1.76 22.21
CA CYS A 35 -6.57 3.08 22.71
C CYS A 35 -6.99 3.28 24.17
N ALA A 36 -8.21 2.85 24.54
CA ALA A 36 -8.73 2.99 25.90
C ALA A 36 -7.95 2.17 26.96
N LYS A 37 -7.34 1.05 26.55
CA LYS A 37 -6.53 0.21 27.45
C LYS A 37 -5.09 0.70 27.63
N GLY A 38 -4.68 1.75 26.93
CA GLY A 38 -3.32 2.31 27.04
C GLY A 38 -2.21 1.34 26.62
N LEU A 39 -2.52 0.38 25.74
CA LEU A 39 -1.59 -0.65 25.26
C LEU A 39 -0.51 -0.11 24.30
N GLN A 40 -0.27 1.21 24.30
CA GLN A 40 0.59 1.92 23.36
C GLN A 40 2.00 1.31 23.25
N ASN A 41 2.67 1.03 24.37
CA ASN A 41 4.05 0.52 24.35
C ASN A 41 4.18 -0.90 23.80
N GLY A 42 3.19 -1.76 24.02
CA GLY A 42 3.17 -3.14 23.50
C GLY A 42 2.81 -3.17 22.02
N LEU A 43 1.78 -2.39 21.64
CA LEU A 43 1.30 -2.29 20.28
C LEU A 43 2.37 -1.67 19.36
N GLU A 44 3.03 -0.60 19.79
CA GLU A 44 4.11 0.05 19.04
C GLU A 44 5.24 -0.93 18.69
N ARG A 45 5.68 -1.74 19.66
CA ARG A 45 6.75 -2.73 19.42
C ARG A 45 6.33 -3.80 18.41
N VAL A 46 5.11 -4.31 18.54
CA VAL A 46 4.56 -5.33 17.62
C VAL A 46 4.39 -4.73 16.23
N THR A 47 3.77 -3.55 16.11
CA THR A 47 3.58 -2.85 14.83
C THR A 47 4.91 -2.57 14.14
N LYS A 48 5.91 -2.09 14.87
CA LYS A 48 7.26 -1.84 14.33
C LYS A 48 7.89 -3.12 13.77
N GLY A 49 7.80 -4.23 14.50
CA GLY A 49 8.29 -5.53 14.02
C GLY A 49 7.56 -6.00 12.76
N MET A 50 6.24 -5.83 12.71
CA MET A 50 5.42 -6.21 11.57
C MET A 50 5.67 -5.33 10.35
N MET A 51 5.89 -4.02 10.52
CA MET A 51 6.25 -3.10 9.43
C MET A 51 7.61 -3.45 8.82
N ILE A 52 8.60 -3.80 9.63
CA ILE A 52 9.89 -4.28 9.14
C ILE A 52 9.72 -5.57 8.34
N ALA A 53 8.93 -6.52 8.87
CA ALA A 53 8.66 -7.77 8.17
C ALA A 53 7.89 -7.54 6.85
N LEU A 54 6.92 -6.63 6.83
CA LEU A 54 6.22 -6.23 5.61
C LEU A 54 7.19 -5.66 4.57
N LEU A 55 8.09 -4.76 4.99
CA LEU A 55 9.10 -4.19 4.10
C LEU A 55 10.01 -5.27 3.50
N LEU A 56 10.45 -6.23 4.31
CA LEU A 56 11.26 -7.36 3.84
C LEU A 56 10.50 -8.22 2.82
N ILE A 57 9.23 -8.52 3.07
CA ILE A 57 8.37 -9.24 2.13
C ILE A 57 8.23 -8.44 0.83
N MET A 58 8.01 -7.14 0.90
CA MET A 58 7.92 -6.29 -0.29
C MET A 58 9.22 -6.31 -1.10
N VAL A 59 10.38 -6.27 -0.45
CA VAL A 59 11.68 -6.39 -1.15
C VAL A 59 11.80 -7.76 -1.85
N ILE A 60 11.44 -8.85 -1.17
CA ILE A 60 11.48 -10.20 -1.77
C ILE A 60 10.53 -10.28 -2.97
N LEU A 61 9.31 -9.75 -2.84
CA LEU A 61 8.34 -9.71 -3.94
C LEU A 61 8.83 -8.84 -5.10
N ALA A 62 9.42 -7.68 -4.82
CA ALA A 62 9.98 -6.82 -5.85
C ALA A 62 11.10 -7.53 -6.63
N VAL A 63 12.01 -8.20 -5.92
CA VAL A 63 13.07 -8.99 -6.57
C VAL A 63 12.46 -10.13 -7.41
N ASN A 64 11.48 -10.86 -6.88
CA ASN A 64 10.80 -11.92 -7.64
C ASN A 64 10.09 -11.36 -8.89
N SER A 65 9.46 -10.21 -8.78
CA SER A 65 8.75 -9.55 -9.88
C SER A 65 9.65 -9.15 -11.05
N LEU A 66 10.95 -8.87 -10.79
CA LEU A 66 11.94 -8.58 -11.82
C LEU A 66 12.26 -9.78 -12.75
N PHE A 67 11.96 -10.99 -12.32
CA PHE A 67 12.18 -12.23 -13.09
C PHE A 67 10.93 -12.70 -13.84
N MET A 68 9.82 -11.96 -13.78
CA MET A 68 8.59 -12.27 -14.51
C MET A 68 8.71 -11.91 -16.00
N ASP A 69 7.97 -12.60 -16.85
CA ASP A 69 8.01 -12.40 -18.32
C ASP A 69 7.62 -10.97 -18.73
N GLY A 70 6.65 -10.35 -18.07
CA GLY A 70 6.23 -8.96 -18.27
C GLY A 70 7.06 -7.90 -17.56
N ALA A 71 8.16 -8.28 -16.89
CA ALA A 71 8.95 -7.36 -16.06
C ALA A 71 9.51 -6.18 -16.87
N LYS A 72 10.05 -6.42 -18.06
CA LYS A 72 10.63 -5.38 -18.88
C LYS A 72 9.61 -4.32 -19.32
N GLU A 73 8.42 -4.76 -19.70
CA GLU A 73 7.35 -3.86 -20.14
C GLU A 73 6.77 -3.10 -18.96
N GLY A 74 6.50 -3.79 -17.83
CA GLY A 74 6.02 -3.18 -16.61
C GLY A 74 6.98 -2.15 -16.01
N LEU A 75 8.27 -2.46 -15.98
CA LEU A 75 9.30 -1.51 -15.53
C LEU A 75 9.43 -0.31 -16.45
N SER A 76 9.37 -0.54 -17.77
CA SER A 76 9.41 0.55 -18.76
C SER A 76 8.21 1.48 -18.57
N PHE A 77 7.02 0.91 -18.36
CA PHE A 77 5.80 1.68 -18.09
C PHE A 77 5.90 2.52 -16.80
N PHE A 78 6.48 1.96 -15.76
CA PHE A 78 6.55 2.61 -14.45
C PHE A 78 7.69 3.64 -14.34
N LEU A 79 8.88 3.30 -14.83
CA LEU A 79 10.09 4.11 -14.61
C LEU A 79 10.41 5.08 -15.73
N VAL A 80 9.95 4.80 -16.97
CA VAL A 80 10.24 5.66 -18.12
C VAL A 80 9.15 6.72 -18.27
N PRO A 81 9.47 8.02 -18.08
CA PRO A 81 8.49 9.07 -18.21
C PRO A 81 8.04 9.24 -19.68
N ASP A 82 6.73 9.19 -19.91
CA ASP A 82 6.10 9.44 -21.19
C ASP A 82 5.68 10.91 -21.30
N PHE A 83 6.57 11.74 -21.83
CA PHE A 83 6.29 13.16 -22.06
C PHE A 83 5.23 13.41 -23.14
N GLY A 84 4.97 12.43 -24.02
CA GLY A 84 3.90 12.50 -25.00
C GLY A 84 2.55 12.50 -24.33
N ARG A 85 2.27 11.49 -23.52
CA ARG A 85 1.04 11.41 -22.72
C ARG A 85 0.87 12.58 -21.76
N MET A 86 1.96 13.05 -21.15
CA MET A 86 1.92 14.24 -20.29
C MET A 86 1.44 15.49 -21.02
N LYS A 87 1.78 15.66 -22.30
CA LYS A 87 1.28 16.77 -23.13
C LYS A 87 -0.19 16.60 -23.50
N GLU A 88 -0.64 15.37 -23.80
CA GLU A 88 -2.04 15.06 -24.11
C GLU A 88 -2.96 15.28 -22.92
N VAL A 89 -2.58 14.82 -21.73
CA VAL A 89 -3.33 15.03 -20.49
C VAL A 89 -3.27 16.48 -20.01
N GLY A 90 -2.22 17.18 -20.38
CA GLY A 90 -1.91 18.54 -19.94
C GLY A 90 -0.95 18.58 -18.75
N ILE A 91 0.09 19.35 -18.86
CA ILE A 91 1.15 19.49 -17.86
C ILE A 91 0.56 19.93 -16.51
N VAL A 92 -0.37 20.87 -16.51
CA VAL A 92 -1.02 21.37 -15.27
C VAL A 92 -1.80 20.26 -14.59
N ASN A 93 -2.58 19.49 -15.33
CA ASN A 93 -3.35 18.37 -14.79
C ASN A 93 -2.44 17.28 -14.21
N THR A 94 -1.32 17.01 -14.86
CA THR A 94 -0.32 16.04 -14.36
C THR A 94 0.31 16.54 -13.05
N LEU A 95 0.69 17.82 -12.96
CA LEU A 95 1.23 18.41 -11.74
C LEU A 95 0.22 18.42 -10.60
N VAL A 96 -1.03 18.80 -10.87
CA VAL A 96 -2.11 18.78 -9.87
C VAL A 96 -2.37 17.35 -9.40
N GLY A 97 -2.37 16.36 -10.30
CA GLY A 97 -2.49 14.94 -9.94
C GLY A 97 -1.36 14.47 -9.03
N ALA A 98 -0.11 14.81 -9.36
CA ALA A 98 1.05 14.47 -8.54
C ALA A 98 1.00 15.15 -7.17
N MET A 99 0.59 16.42 -7.11
CA MET A 99 0.42 17.16 -5.88
C MET A 99 -0.67 16.52 -5.00
N ASN A 100 -1.82 16.19 -5.57
CA ASN A 100 -2.90 15.50 -4.85
C ASN A 100 -2.43 14.16 -4.28
N GLN A 101 -1.68 13.37 -5.07
CA GLN A 101 -1.12 12.11 -4.61
C GLN A 101 -0.16 12.32 -3.43
N ALA A 102 0.70 13.32 -3.47
CA ALA A 102 1.61 13.64 -2.37
C ALA A 102 0.84 14.06 -1.10
N PHE A 103 -0.21 14.86 -1.23
CA PHE A 103 -1.07 15.23 -0.11
C PHE A 103 -1.74 14.02 0.54
N PHE A 104 -2.25 13.09 -0.27
CA PHE A 104 -2.90 11.88 0.23
C PHE A 104 -1.90 10.94 0.91
N SER A 105 -0.79 10.65 0.25
CA SER A 105 0.25 9.72 0.72
C SER A 105 0.85 10.17 2.05
N LEU A 106 1.17 11.46 2.18
CA LEU A 106 1.74 12.03 3.39
C LEU A 106 0.70 12.47 4.43
N SER A 107 -0.58 12.21 4.19
CA SER A 107 -1.69 12.61 5.07
C SER A 107 -1.68 14.10 5.44
N ILE A 108 -1.27 14.97 4.50
CA ILE A 108 -1.20 16.40 4.71
C ILE A 108 -2.60 16.98 4.74
N GLY A 109 -2.91 17.81 5.73
CA GLY A 109 -4.21 18.47 5.88
C GLY A 109 -5.27 17.67 6.65
N ILE A 110 -5.04 16.38 6.95
CA ILE A 110 -5.97 15.56 7.74
C ILE A 110 -5.77 15.74 9.25
N GLY A 111 -4.68 16.40 9.66
CA GLY A 111 -4.35 16.62 11.06
C GLY A 111 -3.59 15.48 11.74
N SER A 112 -3.52 14.30 11.16
CA SER A 112 -2.78 13.16 11.71
C SER A 112 -1.29 13.46 11.91
N MET A 113 -0.66 14.15 10.97
CA MET A 113 0.74 14.56 11.12
C MET A 113 0.94 15.58 12.27
N ALA A 114 -0.04 16.42 12.58
CA ALA A 114 0.02 17.31 13.73
C ALA A 114 -0.09 16.52 15.04
N ILE A 115 -0.92 15.48 15.08
CA ILE A 115 -1.01 14.56 16.23
C ILE A 115 0.33 13.84 16.43
N PHE A 116 0.89 13.22 15.39
CA PHE A 116 2.21 12.58 15.49
C PHE A 116 3.30 13.55 15.95
N ALA A 117 3.33 14.77 15.41
CA ALA A 117 4.28 15.79 15.81
C ALA A 117 4.17 16.18 17.29
N SER A 118 2.98 16.06 17.90
CA SER A 118 2.78 16.35 19.33
C SER A 118 3.46 15.33 20.25
N TYR A 119 3.76 14.11 19.77
CA TYR A 119 4.45 13.07 20.52
C TYR A 119 5.98 13.10 20.33
N ILE A 120 6.48 13.92 19.40
CA ILE A 120 7.93 14.04 19.16
C ILE A 120 8.58 14.83 20.29
N ASN A 121 9.69 14.32 20.82
CA ASN A 121 10.47 15.00 21.85
C ASN A 121 11.05 16.32 21.32
N LYS A 122 11.12 17.34 22.20
CA LYS A 122 11.60 18.69 21.85
C LYS A 122 13.06 18.73 21.34
N ASP A 123 13.82 17.69 21.62
CA ASP A 123 15.22 17.56 21.18
C ASP A 123 15.36 17.01 19.74
N GLN A 124 14.26 16.59 19.11
CA GLN A 124 14.27 16.08 17.75
C GLN A 124 13.91 17.17 16.74
N SER A 125 14.60 17.16 15.59
CA SER A 125 14.34 18.11 14.52
C SER A 125 13.16 17.65 13.66
N LEU A 126 12.06 18.41 13.63
CA LEU A 126 10.89 18.13 12.81
C LEU A 126 11.23 18.01 11.32
N VAL A 127 12.17 18.80 10.82
CA VAL A 127 12.62 18.75 9.43
C VAL A 127 13.27 17.40 9.11
N LYS A 128 14.12 16.89 10.03
CA LYS A 128 14.78 15.60 9.85
C LYS A 128 13.76 14.45 9.87
N GLU A 129 12.81 14.49 10.79
CA GLU A 129 11.75 13.48 10.88
C GLU A 129 10.85 13.51 9.65
N SER A 130 10.43 14.70 9.20
CA SER A 130 9.64 14.84 7.97
C SER A 130 10.38 14.32 6.74
N ALA A 131 11.67 14.61 6.61
CA ALA A 131 12.48 14.08 5.50
C ALA A 131 12.59 12.56 5.54
N SER A 132 12.72 11.96 6.74
CA SER A 132 12.74 10.51 6.91
C SER A 132 11.41 9.86 6.52
N VAL A 133 10.29 10.47 6.90
CA VAL A 133 8.94 10.00 6.53
C VAL A 133 8.77 10.02 5.00
N ILE A 134 9.10 11.16 4.36
CA ILE A 134 9.01 11.29 2.90
C ILE A 134 9.90 10.25 2.19
N ALA A 135 11.12 10.05 2.67
CA ALA A 135 12.04 9.07 2.08
C ALA A 135 11.50 7.64 2.19
N LEU A 136 11.00 7.26 3.37
CA LEU A 136 10.41 5.92 3.58
C LEU A 136 9.14 5.71 2.75
N ASP A 137 8.25 6.69 2.72
CA ASP A 137 7.02 6.64 1.91
C ASP A 137 7.36 6.44 0.42
N THR A 138 8.32 7.22 -0.09
CA THR A 138 8.79 7.09 -1.46
C THR A 138 9.41 5.72 -1.75
N VAL A 139 10.23 5.19 -0.85
CA VAL A 139 10.82 3.84 -1.01
C VAL A 139 9.74 2.76 -1.07
N VAL A 140 8.76 2.82 -0.18
CA VAL A 140 7.64 1.87 -0.17
C VAL A 140 6.80 1.98 -1.44
N ALA A 141 6.51 3.20 -1.89
CA ALA A 141 5.77 3.44 -3.12
C ALA A 141 6.50 2.90 -4.36
N VAL A 142 7.82 3.11 -4.44
CA VAL A 142 8.65 2.56 -5.54
C VAL A 142 8.67 1.03 -5.49
N LEU A 143 8.85 0.43 -4.30
CA LEU A 143 8.80 -1.04 -4.15
C LEU A 143 7.43 -1.59 -4.58
N ALA A 144 6.35 -0.95 -4.17
CA ALA A 144 5.00 -1.36 -4.58
C ALA A 144 4.84 -1.29 -6.11
N GLY A 145 5.33 -0.24 -6.75
CA GLY A 145 5.33 -0.12 -8.21
C GLY A 145 6.15 -1.21 -8.90
N LEU A 146 7.33 -1.54 -8.37
CA LEU A 146 8.18 -2.62 -8.87
C LEU A 146 7.52 -4.01 -8.75
N ILE A 147 6.60 -4.20 -7.83
CA ILE A 147 5.82 -5.43 -7.69
C ILE A 147 4.63 -5.44 -8.64
N ILE A 148 3.85 -4.37 -8.63
CA ILE A 148 2.53 -4.31 -9.25
C ILE A 148 2.64 -4.24 -10.78
N PHE A 149 3.47 -3.33 -11.32
CA PHE A 149 3.50 -3.12 -12.77
C PHE A 149 4.03 -4.33 -13.55
N PRO A 150 5.14 -4.98 -13.19
CA PRO A 150 5.54 -6.21 -13.85
C PRO A 150 4.46 -7.30 -13.81
N ALA A 151 3.79 -7.43 -12.67
CA ALA A 151 2.70 -8.39 -12.52
C ALA A 151 1.50 -8.05 -13.43
N CYS A 152 1.10 -6.79 -13.51
CA CYS A 152 0.02 -6.37 -14.41
C CYS A 152 0.30 -6.76 -15.87
N PHE A 153 1.53 -6.54 -16.34
CA PHE A 153 1.92 -6.89 -17.71
C PHE A 153 2.14 -8.38 -17.93
N THR A 154 2.48 -9.14 -16.88
CA THR A 154 2.59 -10.60 -16.96
C THR A 154 1.23 -11.28 -17.03
N TYR A 155 0.25 -10.77 -16.29
CA TYR A 155 -1.07 -11.38 -16.15
C TYR A 155 -2.18 -10.63 -16.91
N ASP A 156 -1.81 -9.68 -17.78
CA ASP A 156 -2.73 -8.86 -18.60
C ASP A 156 -3.81 -8.12 -17.75
N VAL A 157 -3.43 -7.68 -16.56
CA VAL A 157 -4.28 -6.86 -15.68
C VAL A 157 -4.06 -5.38 -15.98
N LYS A 158 -5.14 -4.61 -16.14
CA LYS A 158 -5.04 -3.17 -16.44
C LYS A 158 -4.42 -2.41 -15.25
N PRO A 159 -3.31 -1.67 -15.44
CA PRO A 159 -2.63 -0.94 -14.36
C PRO A 159 -3.44 0.23 -13.78
N THR A 160 -4.58 0.56 -14.36
CA THR A 160 -5.46 1.67 -13.94
C THR A 160 -6.59 1.24 -13.00
N ALA A 161 -6.60 -0.02 -12.56
CA ALA A 161 -7.70 -0.59 -11.79
C ALA A 161 -7.78 -0.09 -10.31
N GLY A 162 -6.85 0.76 -9.85
CA GLY A 162 -6.90 1.35 -8.51
C GLY A 162 -6.72 0.31 -7.39
N PRO A 163 -7.54 0.33 -6.32
CA PRO A 163 -7.43 -0.60 -5.19
C PRO A 163 -7.54 -2.08 -5.56
N SER A 164 -8.20 -2.41 -6.67
CA SER A 164 -8.31 -3.77 -7.17
C SER A 164 -6.95 -4.37 -7.54
N LEU A 165 -5.96 -3.55 -7.89
CA LEU A 165 -4.59 -4.02 -8.14
C LEU A 165 -4.00 -4.79 -6.95
N ILE A 166 -4.26 -4.34 -5.72
CA ILE A 166 -3.76 -5.02 -4.52
C ILE A 166 -4.54 -6.32 -4.27
N PHE A 167 -5.85 -6.31 -4.53
CA PHE A 167 -6.72 -7.45 -4.23
C PHE A 167 -6.88 -8.44 -5.39
N GLU A 168 -6.50 -8.07 -6.60
CA GLU A 168 -6.55 -8.92 -7.79
C GLU A 168 -5.15 -9.34 -8.26
N ALA A 169 -4.24 -8.37 -8.48
CA ALA A 169 -2.92 -8.67 -9.01
C ALA A 169 -2.03 -9.40 -7.99
N LEU A 170 -1.96 -8.93 -6.74
CA LEU A 170 -1.11 -9.58 -5.73
C LEU A 170 -1.52 -11.00 -5.37
N PRO A 171 -2.82 -11.35 -5.18
CA PRO A 171 -3.21 -12.75 -5.00
C PRO A 171 -2.83 -13.65 -6.17
N THR A 172 -2.90 -13.13 -7.41
CA THR A 172 -2.48 -13.87 -8.61
C THR A 172 -0.97 -14.13 -8.59
N ILE A 173 -0.15 -13.13 -8.24
CA ILE A 173 1.30 -13.31 -8.06
C ILE A 173 1.59 -14.37 -7.01
N PHE A 174 0.93 -14.29 -5.85
CA PHE A 174 1.12 -15.27 -4.79
C PHE A 174 0.72 -16.68 -5.21
N HIS A 175 -0.28 -16.82 -6.09
CA HIS A 175 -0.72 -18.13 -6.58
C HIS A 175 0.37 -18.83 -7.41
N GLU A 176 1.12 -18.07 -8.19
CA GLU A 176 2.20 -18.59 -9.05
C GLU A 176 3.54 -18.78 -8.31
N MET A 177 3.69 -18.15 -7.12
CA MET A 177 4.92 -18.29 -6.34
C MET A 177 4.99 -19.59 -5.54
N ALA A 178 6.20 -20.13 -5.40
CA ALA A 178 6.48 -21.21 -4.45
C ALA A 178 6.13 -20.74 -3.02
N PHE A 179 5.30 -21.54 -2.31
CA PHE A 179 4.75 -21.18 -1.00
C PHE A 179 3.88 -19.90 -0.99
N GLY A 180 3.30 -19.54 -2.12
CA GLY A 180 2.54 -18.30 -2.28
C GLY A 180 1.41 -18.10 -1.29
N ARG A 181 0.74 -19.18 -0.83
CA ARG A 181 -0.27 -19.10 0.23
C ARG A 181 0.29 -18.56 1.54
N VAL A 182 1.52 -18.96 1.89
CA VAL A 182 2.19 -18.50 3.10
C VAL A 182 2.58 -17.03 2.98
N TRP A 183 3.24 -16.68 1.87
CA TRP A 183 3.63 -15.29 1.59
C TRP A 183 2.43 -14.36 1.51
N GLY A 184 1.38 -14.76 0.81
CA GLY A 184 0.13 -13.99 0.72
C GLY A 184 -0.55 -13.80 2.06
N SER A 185 -0.63 -14.85 2.90
CA SER A 185 -1.21 -14.75 4.23
C SER A 185 -0.45 -13.78 5.12
N PHE A 186 0.88 -13.84 5.13
CA PHE A 186 1.71 -12.90 5.88
C PHE A 186 1.59 -11.47 5.34
N PHE A 187 1.59 -11.30 4.02
CA PHE A 187 1.44 -9.98 3.41
C PHE A 187 0.13 -9.31 3.82
N PHE A 188 -0.99 -9.99 3.65
CA PHE A 188 -2.30 -9.44 4.01
C PHE A 188 -2.48 -9.27 5.52
N LEU A 189 -1.89 -10.16 6.33
CA LEU A 189 -1.87 -10.02 7.78
C LEU A 189 -1.12 -8.73 8.17
N PHE A 190 0.09 -8.52 7.66
CA PHE A 190 0.90 -7.35 7.98
C PHE A 190 0.27 -6.06 7.43
N MET A 191 -0.34 -6.12 6.25
CA MET A 191 -1.08 -5.01 5.68
C MET A 191 -2.29 -4.63 6.55
N THR A 192 -3.00 -5.62 7.10
CA THR A 192 -4.11 -5.39 8.04
C THR A 192 -3.61 -4.67 9.29
N PHE A 193 -2.49 -5.10 9.85
CA PHE A 193 -1.91 -4.43 11.02
C PHE A 193 -1.39 -3.02 10.69
N ALA A 194 -0.77 -2.83 9.53
CA ALA A 194 -0.35 -1.51 9.06
C ALA A 194 -1.54 -0.54 8.95
N THR A 195 -2.62 -1.00 8.34
CA THR A 195 -3.87 -0.23 8.24
C THR A 195 -4.46 0.06 9.61
N PHE A 196 -4.48 -0.94 10.49
CA PHE A 196 -5.00 -0.81 11.84
C PHE A 196 -4.21 0.18 12.70
N SER A 197 -2.90 0.31 12.47
CA SER A 197 -2.06 1.29 13.17
C SER A 197 -2.31 2.73 12.73
N THR A 198 -3.02 2.93 11.62
CA THR A 198 -3.31 4.25 11.03
C THR A 198 -4.72 4.75 11.43
N VAL A 199 -5.58 3.87 11.95
CA VAL A 199 -6.92 4.19 12.44
C VAL A 199 -6.87 4.69 13.88
#